data_2348a4ca7bc2784cd36fdc2e6491a3a8
#
_entry.id   2348a4ca7bc2784cd36fdc2e6491a3a8
#
_cell.length_a   1.000
_cell.length_b   1.000
_cell.length_c   1.000
_cell.angle_alpha   90.00
_cell.angle_beta   90.00
_cell.angle_gamma   90.00
#
_symmetry.space_group_name_H-M   'P 1'
#
loop_
_entity.id
_entity.type
_entity.pdbx_description
1 polymer ?
#
loop_
_entity_poly.entity_id
_entity_poly.type
_entity_poly.pdbx_seq_one_letter_code
_entity_poly.pdbx_strand_id
1 'polypeptide(L)'
;MVIIKRLDKYTEKTADAIRKLLIELSRSGKDKGEIPREWFDDIINSPWHDLIIAEEDGKLLGMAAMSIMMGAGIRKNAYLEDFVVSSESRGKGVGGLLWDEMLKWAKEKGAKRLEFTCGEGREAAHVFYHKHGAEIYETDFFRLEL
;
A
#
# COMPACT_ATOMS: atom_id res chain seq x y z
N MET A 1 -2.11 -21.27 3.27
CA MET A 1 -2.02 -20.62 1.94
C MET A 1 -2.32 -19.14 2.08
N VAL A 2 -1.46 -18.31 1.56
CA VAL A 2 -1.65 -16.86 1.56
C VAL A 2 -2.75 -16.48 0.58
N ILE A 3 -3.72 -15.71 1.06
CA ILE A 3 -4.83 -15.19 0.25
C ILE A 3 -4.64 -13.70 0.08
N ILE A 4 -4.67 -13.23 -1.17
CA ILE A 4 -4.65 -11.81 -1.51
C ILE A 4 -6.08 -11.39 -1.84
N LYS A 5 -6.55 -10.33 -1.21
CA LYS A 5 -7.90 -9.79 -1.46
C LYS A 5 -7.95 -8.28 -1.32
N ARG A 6 -8.92 -7.68 -1.98
CA ARG A 6 -9.28 -6.27 -1.80
C ARG A 6 -10.33 -6.19 -0.71
N LEU A 7 -10.17 -5.25 0.22
CA LEU A 7 -11.14 -5.09 1.30
C LEU A 7 -12.46 -4.51 0.78
N ASP A 8 -13.55 -5.13 1.18
CA ASP A 8 -14.91 -4.74 0.79
C ASP A 8 -15.74 -4.19 1.96
N LYS A 9 -15.26 -4.36 3.18
CA LYS A 9 -15.95 -3.88 4.38
C LYS A 9 -15.01 -3.60 5.54
N TYR A 10 -15.43 -2.69 6.40
CA TYR A 10 -14.79 -2.43 7.67
C TYR A 10 -15.10 -3.55 8.68
N THR A 11 -14.09 -3.97 9.42
CA THR A 11 -14.22 -4.70 10.68
C THR A 11 -13.18 -4.18 11.67
N GLU A 12 -13.53 -4.12 12.95
CA GLU A 12 -12.59 -3.70 14.00
C GLU A 12 -11.33 -4.56 14.02
N LYS A 13 -11.49 -5.87 13.84
CA LYS A 13 -10.37 -6.82 13.77
C LYS A 13 -9.39 -6.47 12.65
N THR A 14 -9.91 -6.18 11.45
CA THR A 14 -9.06 -5.83 10.30
C THR A 14 -8.41 -4.46 10.49
N ALA A 15 -9.16 -3.48 10.99
CA ALA A 15 -8.63 -2.14 11.26
C ALA A 15 -7.51 -2.18 12.30
N ASP A 16 -7.67 -2.95 13.38
CA ASP A 16 -6.64 -3.14 14.41
C ASP A 16 -5.39 -3.83 13.84
N ALA A 17 -5.57 -4.85 13.00
CA ALA A 17 -4.46 -5.54 12.35
C ALA A 17 -3.70 -4.62 11.38
N ILE A 18 -4.40 -3.78 10.62
CA ILE A 18 -3.79 -2.77 9.73
C ILE A 18 -3.01 -1.75 10.57
N ARG A 19 -3.60 -1.25 11.65
CA ARG A 19 -2.92 -0.32 12.56
C ARG A 19 -1.58 -0.86 13.04
N LYS A 20 -1.52 -2.14 13.42
CA LYS A 20 -0.28 -2.82 13.85
C LYS A 20 0.76 -2.86 12.73
N LEU A 21 0.36 -3.14 11.49
CA LEU A 21 1.26 -3.09 10.35
C LEU A 21 1.78 -1.67 10.08
N LEU A 22 0.93 -0.65 10.22
CA LEU A 22 1.33 0.74 10.04
C LEU A 22 2.36 1.21 11.08
N ILE A 23 2.30 0.67 12.31
CA ILE A 23 3.34 0.90 13.31
C ILE A 23 4.69 0.36 12.84
N GLU A 24 4.71 -0.84 12.25
CA GLU A 24 5.94 -1.42 11.67
C GLU A 24 6.45 -0.62 10.45
N LEU A 25 5.56 -0.02 9.68
CA LEU A 25 5.91 0.82 8.54
C LEU A 25 6.49 2.18 8.97
N SER A 26 6.04 2.70 10.09
CA SER A 26 6.49 4.00 10.60
C SER A 26 7.97 3.99 10.96
N ARG A 27 8.72 4.99 10.48
CA ARG A 27 10.15 5.16 10.81
C ARG A 27 10.40 5.33 12.30
N SER A 28 9.48 5.98 13.00
CA SER A 28 9.57 6.22 14.44
C SER A 28 9.06 5.06 15.28
N GLY A 29 8.40 4.06 14.68
CA GLY A 29 7.69 3.00 15.38
C GLY A 29 6.51 3.51 16.20
N LYS A 30 6.07 4.77 15.99
CA LYS A 30 4.96 5.36 16.73
C LYS A 30 3.62 4.90 16.18
N ASP A 31 2.74 4.57 17.11
CA ASP A 31 1.34 4.37 16.83
C ASP A 31 0.66 5.72 16.60
N LYS A 32 0.10 5.93 15.40
CA LYS A 32 -0.65 7.14 15.04
C LYS A 32 -2.11 7.12 15.49
N GLY A 33 -2.53 6.05 16.14
CA GLY A 33 -3.89 5.87 16.60
C GLY A 33 -4.75 5.04 15.66
N GLU A 34 -6.04 5.00 15.97
CA GLU A 34 -7.01 4.26 15.17
C GLU A 34 -7.30 4.98 13.86
N ILE A 35 -7.47 4.21 12.80
CA ILE A 35 -7.97 4.74 11.53
C ILE A 35 -9.44 5.10 11.74
N PRO A 36 -9.87 6.35 11.52
CA PRO A 36 -11.27 6.70 11.62
C PRO A 36 -12.11 5.82 10.69
N ARG A 37 -13.21 5.30 11.21
CA ARG A 37 -14.08 4.40 10.43
C ARG A 37 -14.55 5.03 9.13
N GLU A 38 -14.89 6.32 9.15
CA GLU A 38 -15.32 7.06 7.96
C GLU A 38 -14.24 7.12 6.88
N TRP A 39 -12.96 7.24 7.25
CA TRP A 39 -11.85 7.20 6.30
C TRP A 39 -11.71 5.83 5.66
N PHE A 40 -11.86 4.79 6.49
CA PHE A 40 -11.81 3.41 6.04
C PHE A 40 -12.94 3.12 5.04
N ASP A 41 -14.17 3.53 5.37
CA ASP A 41 -15.33 3.38 4.50
C ASP A 41 -15.18 4.19 3.21
N ASP A 42 -14.64 5.41 3.28
CA ASP A 42 -14.36 6.25 2.12
C ASP A 42 -13.35 5.59 1.17
N ILE A 43 -12.30 4.98 1.71
CA ILE A 43 -11.30 4.29 0.90
C ILE A 43 -11.92 3.06 0.21
N ILE A 44 -12.58 2.18 0.95
CA ILE A 44 -13.09 0.92 0.39
C ILE A 44 -14.30 1.10 -0.54
N ASN A 45 -15.06 2.17 -0.39
CA ASN A 45 -16.20 2.49 -1.27
C ASN A 45 -15.84 3.40 -2.45
N SER A 46 -14.62 3.94 -2.47
CA SER A 46 -14.16 4.78 -3.57
C SER A 46 -13.80 3.94 -4.80
N PRO A 47 -14.23 4.34 -6.02
CA PRO A 47 -13.76 3.69 -7.24
C PRO A 47 -12.29 3.95 -7.54
N TRP A 48 -11.66 4.89 -6.81
CA TRP A 48 -10.30 5.37 -7.05
C TRP A 48 -9.29 4.99 -5.97
N HIS A 49 -9.74 4.24 -4.96
CA HIS A 49 -8.90 3.75 -3.86
C HIS A 49 -9.17 2.29 -3.60
N ASP A 50 -8.20 1.62 -3.00
CA ASP A 50 -8.40 0.29 -2.49
C ASP A 50 -7.38 -0.05 -1.40
N LEU A 51 -7.76 -0.96 -0.51
CA LEU A 51 -6.87 -1.61 0.43
C LEU A 51 -6.72 -3.07 0.02
N ILE A 52 -5.53 -3.43 -0.41
CA ILE A 52 -5.18 -4.80 -0.79
C ILE A 52 -4.50 -5.45 0.40
N ILE A 53 -4.96 -6.60 0.84
CA ILE A 53 -4.39 -7.30 1.99
C ILE A 53 -3.95 -8.71 1.63
N ALA A 54 -2.93 -9.16 2.33
CA ALA A 54 -2.49 -10.56 2.34
C ALA A 54 -2.82 -11.17 3.69
N GLU A 55 -3.54 -12.26 3.71
CA GLU A 55 -3.88 -12.97 4.93
C GLU A 55 -3.65 -14.48 4.81
N GLU A 56 -3.40 -15.13 5.93
CA GLU A 56 -3.31 -16.56 6.07
C GLU A 56 -3.90 -16.96 7.43
N ASP A 57 -4.81 -17.92 7.43
CA ASP A 57 -5.50 -18.40 8.64
C ASP A 57 -6.10 -17.30 9.50
N GLY A 58 -6.65 -16.27 8.86
CA GLY A 58 -7.25 -15.11 9.51
C GLY A 58 -6.27 -14.13 10.16
N LYS A 59 -4.96 -14.29 9.90
CA LYS A 59 -3.90 -13.38 10.30
C LYS A 59 -3.49 -12.50 9.12
N LEU A 60 -3.46 -11.19 9.34
CA LEU A 60 -2.98 -10.23 8.34
C LEU A 60 -1.45 -10.27 8.27
N LEU A 61 -0.92 -10.53 7.08
CA LEU A 61 0.52 -10.66 6.83
C LEU A 61 1.12 -9.41 6.19
N GLY A 62 0.29 -8.63 5.50
CA GLY A 62 0.74 -7.43 4.82
C GLY A 62 -0.42 -6.69 4.15
N MET A 63 -0.13 -5.49 3.69
CA MET A 63 -1.11 -4.65 3.00
C MET A 63 -0.47 -3.69 2.01
N ALA A 64 -1.28 -3.22 1.08
CA ALA A 64 -0.99 -2.11 0.19
C ALA A 64 -2.22 -1.18 0.11
N ALA A 65 -2.01 0.11 0.34
CA ALA A 65 -3.02 1.13 0.11
C ALA A 65 -2.77 1.79 -1.23
N MET A 66 -3.75 1.75 -2.12
CA MET A 66 -3.65 2.22 -3.50
C MET A 66 -4.61 3.35 -3.77
N SER A 67 -4.17 4.31 -4.58
CA SER A 67 -5.03 5.37 -5.11
C SER A 67 -4.78 5.61 -6.59
N ILE A 68 -5.78 6.19 -7.26
CA ILE A 68 -5.65 6.70 -8.62
C ILE A 68 -5.56 8.22 -8.56
N MET A 69 -4.53 8.78 -9.18
CA MET A 69 -4.37 10.21 -9.37
C MET A 69 -4.64 10.56 -10.84
N MET A 70 -5.54 11.51 -11.06
CA MET A 70 -5.87 12.01 -12.39
C MET A 70 -5.56 13.50 -12.48
N GLY A 71 -4.95 13.88 -13.60
CA GLY A 71 -4.68 15.27 -13.93
C GLY A 71 -5.27 15.65 -15.28
N ALA A 72 -5.60 16.92 -15.45
CA ALA A 72 -6.14 17.46 -16.70
C ALA A 72 -5.17 17.35 -17.89
N GLY A 73 -3.89 17.10 -17.64
CA GLY A 73 -2.89 16.81 -18.67
C GLY A 73 -2.94 15.39 -19.22
N ILE A 74 -4.11 14.76 -19.23
CA ILE A 74 -4.35 13.38 -19.69
C ILE A 74 -3.46 12.39 -18.93
N ARG A 75 -3.42 12.57 -17.61
CA ARG A 75 -2.62 11.76 -16.71
C ARG A 75 -3.52 10.96 -15.77
N LYS A 76 -3.37 9.65 -15.78
CA LYS A 76 -4.02 8.73 -14.86
C LYS A 76 -2.98 7.74 -14.37
N ASN A 77 -2.52 7.91 -13.15
CA ASN A 77 -1.49 7.09 -12.54
C ASN A 77 -2.01 6.43 -11.28
N ALA A 78 -1.57 5.21 -11.00
CA ALA A 78 -1.73 4.60 -9.69
C ALA A 78 -0.65 5.14 -8.75
N TYR A 79 -1.02 5.33 -7.49
CA TYR A 79 -0.10 5.72 -6.43
C TYR A 79 -0.19 4.72 -5.28
N LEU A 80 0.98 4.27 -4.83
CA LEU A 80 1.10 3.40 -3.66
C LEU A 80 1.36 4.27 -2.44
N GLU A 81 0.37 4.35 -1.54
CA GLU A 81 0.44 5.15 -0.31
C GLU A 81 1.21 4.43 0.79
N ASP A 82 0.77 3.21 1.11
CA ASP A 82 1.34 2.40 2.17
C ASP A 82 1.57 0.98 1.66
N PHE A 83 2.77 0.46 1.89
CA PHE A 83 3.12 -0.91 1.53
C PHE A 83 3.94 -1.53 2.64
N VAL A 84 3.41 -2.55 3.27
CA VAL A 84 4.07 -3.19 4.40
C VAL A 84 3.79 -4.70 4.43
N VAL A 85 4.82 -5.47 4.72
CA VAL A 85 4.73 -6.88 5.09
C VAL A 85 5.21 -7.01 6.51
N SER A 86 4.45 -7.72 7.35
CA SER A 86 4.82 -7.93 8.75
C SER A 86 6.21 -8.53 8.86
N SER A 87 6.97 -8.14 9.88
CA SER A 87 8.34 -8.62 10.09
C SER A 87 8.43 -10.15 10.13
N GLU A 88 7.42 -10.82 10.71
CA GLU A 88 7.34 -12.27 10.79
C GLU A 88 7.09 -12.95 9.43
N SER A 89 6.58 -12.21 8.45
CA SER A 89 6.19 -12.74 7.14
C SER A 89 7.12 -12.32 6.01
N ARG A 90 8.15 -11.53 6.30
CA ARG A 90 9.16 -11.12 5.31
C ARG A 90 9.97 -12.33 4.83
N GLY A 91 10.43 -12.26 3.58
CA GLY A 91 11.19 -13.35 2.96
C GLY A 91 10.37 -14.57 2.55
N LYS A 92 9.05 -14.55 2.73
CA LYS A 92 8.12 -15.64 2.39
C LYS A 92 7.31 -15.40 1.10
N GLY A 93 7.70 -14.43 0.31
CA GLY A 93 7.04 -14.12 -0.97
C GLY A 93 5.77 -13.26 -0.87
N VAL A 94 5.31 -12.91 0.34
CA VAL A 94 4.07 -12.13 0.54
C VAL A 94 4.10 -10.77 -0.18
N GLY A 95 5.25 -10.08 -0.14
CA GLY A 95 5.42 -8.81 -0.84
C GLY A 95 5.24 -8.93 -2.35
N GLY A 96 5.76 -10.00 -2.95
CA GLY A 96 5.58 -10.27 -4.40
C GLY A 96 4.12 -10.50 -4.78
N LEU A 97 3.39 -11.26 -3.97
CA LEU A 97 1.96 -11.50 -4.20
C LEU A 97 1.14 -10.21 -4.11
N LEU A 98 1.41 -9.37 -3.11
CA LEU A 98 0.79 -8.05 -3.00
C LEU A 98 1.14 -7.16 -4.20
N TRP A 99 2.40 -7.16 -4.62
CA TRP A 99 2.87 -6.39 -5.77
C TRP A 99 2.13 -6.77 -7.06
N ASP A 100 1.98 -8.06 -7.31
CA ASP A 100 1.26 -8.55 -8.49
C ASP A 100 -0.20 -8.10 -8.51
N GLU A 101 -0.90 -8.14 -7.36
CA GLU A 101 -2.27 -7.65 -7.27
C GLU A 101 -2.36 -6.12 -7.40
N MET A 102 -1.38 -5.38 -6.86
CA MET A 102 -1.29 -3.92 -7.05
C MET A 102 -1.17 -3.55 -8.54
N LEU A 103 -0.30 -4.24 -9.28
CA LEU A 103 -0.15 -3.99 -10.72
C LEU A 103 -1.42 -4.36 -11.49
N LYS A 104 -2.06 -5.46 -11.14
CA LYS A 104 -3.34 -5.86 -11.71
C LYS A 104 -4.41 -4.80 -11.47
N TRP A 105 -4.56 -4.35 -10.24
CA TRP A 105 -5.49 -3.28 -9.86
C TRP A 105 -5.22 -1.99 -10.65
N ALA A 106 -3.99 -1.55 -10.72
CA ALA A 106 -3.60 -0.35 -11.46
C ALA A 106 -3.98 -0.44 -12.94
N LYS A 107 -3.73 -1.58 -13.58
CA LYS A 107 -4.10 -1.84 -14.97
C LYS A 107 -5.61 -1.86 -15.18
N GLU A 108 -6.36 -2.50 -14.29
CA GLU A 108 -7.83 -2.53 -14.33
C GLU A 108 -8.43 -1.13 -14.22
N LYS A 109 -7.82 -0.24 -13.42
CA LYS A 109 -8.22 1.17 -13.31
C LYS A 109 -7.77 2.04 -14.46
N GLY A 110 -7.02 1.51 -15.42
CA GLY A 110 -6.52 2.25 -16.59
C GLY A 110 -5.32 3.14 -16.30
N ALA A 111 -4.62 2.90 -15.20
CA ALA A 111 -3.40 3.65 -14.87
C ALA A 111 -2.28 3.37 -15.88
N LYS A 112 -1.50 4.40 -16.19
CA LYS A 112 -0.35 4.32 -17.09
C LYS A 112 0.95 4.04 -16.36
N ARG A 113 1.01 4.38 -15.08
CA ARG A 113 2.20 4.23 -14.24
C ARG A 113 1.79 3.90 -12.83
N LEU A 114 2.68 3.26 -12.09
CA LEU A 114 2.65 3.16 -10.65
C LEU A 114 3.76 4.05 -10.11
N GLU A 115 3.40 4.99 -9.25
CA GLU A 115 4.32 5.91 -8.62
C GLU A 115 4.22 5.79 -7.10
N PHE A 116 5.32 6.03 -6.40
CA PHE A 116 5.37 6.00 -4.94
C PHE A 116 6.68 6.62 -4.45
N THR A 117 6.73 6.92 -3.18
CA THR A 117 7.95 7.39 -2.52
C THR A 117 8.52 6.30 -1.61
N CYS A 118 9.83 6.26 -1.48
CA CYS A 118 10.53 5.40 -0.55
C CYS A 118 11.67 6.20 0.07
N GLY A 119 11.75 6.20 1.39
CA GLY A 119 12.79 6.94 2.10
C GLY A 119 14.19 6.44 1.76
N GLU A 120 15.14 7.35 1.68
CA GLU A 120 16.56 6.99 1.68
C GLU A 120 16.89 6.14 2.91
N GLY A 121 17.81 5.21 2.79
CA GLY A 121 18.18 4.30 3.87
C GLY A 121 17.28 3.10 4.08
N ARG A 122 16.15 2.99 3.35
CA ARG A 122 15.33 1.78 3.31
C ARG A 122 15.85 0.81 2.25
N GLU A 123 17.05 0.29 2.45
CA GLU A 123 17.78 -0.49 1.44
C GLU A 123 17.03 -1.75 0.99
N ALA A 124 16.44 -2.50 1.91
CA ALA A 124 15.70 -3.71 1.56
C ALA A 124 14.48 -3.40 0.69
N ALA A 125 13.77 -2.29 0.95
CA ALA A 125 12.67 -1.84 0.13
C ALA A 125 13.13 -1.41 -1.27
N HIS A 126 14.23 -0.66 -1.37
CA HIS A 126 14.83 -0.28 -2.66
C HIS A 126 15.22 -1.51 -3.49
N VAL A 127 15.85 -2.50 -2.88
CA VAL A 127 16.19 -3.76 -3.55
C VAL A 127 14.93 -4.46 -4.08
N PHE A 128 13.88 -4.53 -3.27
CA PHE A 128 12.60 -5.10 -3.68
C PHE A 128 12.02 -4.39 -4.89
N TYR A 129 11.94 -3.05 -4.86
CA TYR A 129 11.36 -2.25 -5.93
C TYR A 129 12.16 -2.37 -7.24
N HIS A 130 13.49 -2.27 -7.19
CA HIS A 130 14.34 -2.46 -8.37
C HIS A 130 14.20 -3.86 -8.96
N LYS A 131 14.14 -4.89 -8.11
CA LYS A 131 13.90 -6.27 -8.56
C LYS A 131 12.58 -6.42 -9.33
N HIS A 132 11.56 -5.62 -8.96
CA HIS A 132 10.26 -5.62 -9.62
C HIS A 132 10.14 -4.60 -10.76
N GLY A 133 11.24 -4.02 -11.20
CA GLY A 133 11.30 -3.16 -12.37
C GLY A 133 11.00 -1.69 -12.12
N ALA A 134 10.83 -1.26 -10.88
CA ALA A 134 10.68 0.15 -10.56
C ALA A 134 12.05 0.86 -10.54
N GLU A 135 12.07 2.08 -11.01
CA GLU A 135 13.27 2.92 -11.07
C GLU A 135 13.05 4.23 -10.32
N ILE A 136 14.12 4.80 -9.80
CA ILE A 136 14.07 6.11 -9.17
C ILE A 136 13.85 7.16 -10.27
N TYR A 137 12.79 7.94 -10.10
CA TYR A 137 12.52 9.09 -10.95
C TYR A 137 13.05 10.35 -10.26
N GLU A 138 13.98 11.02 -10.89
CA GLU A 138 14.63 12.22 -10.35
C GLU A 138 13.69 13.42 -10.39
N THR A 139 13.15 13.75 -9.23
CA THR A 139 12.29 14.91 -9.00
C THR A 139 12.28 15.27 -7.52
N ASP A 140 11.97 16.52 -7.22
CA ASP A 140 11.81 16.94 -5.83
C ASP A 140 10.37 16.67 -5.36
N PHE A 141 10.24 16.15 -4.17
CA PHE A 141 8.98 15.97 -3.47
C PHE A 141 8.80 17.10 -2.46
N PHE A 142 7.77 17.93 -2.65
CA PHE A 142 7.49 19.04 -1.74
C PHE A 142 6.36 18.68 -0.78
N ARG A 143 6.48 19.16 0.46
CA ARG A 143 5.45 19.04 1.48
C ARG A 143 5.21 20.41 2.14
N LEU A 144 3.95 20.74 2.32
CA LEU A 144 3.51 21.87 3.12
C LEU A 144 2.47 21.35 4.13
N GLU A 145 2.76 21.52 5.41
CA GLU A 145 1.78 21.20 6.46
C GLU A 145 0.67 22.26 6.48
N LEU A 146 -0.58 21.81 6.64
CA LEU A 146 -1.77 22.67 6.64
C LEU A 146 -2.34 22.86 8.05
#